data_f976496ce02b2bb096fc74d65dc5889d
#
_entry.id   f976496ce02b2bb096fc74d65dc5889d
#
_cell.length_a   1.000
_cell.length_b   1.000
_cell.length_c   1.000
_cell.angle_alpha   90.00
_cell.angle_beta   90.00
_cell.angle_gamma   90.00
#
_symmetry.space_group_name_H-M   'P 1'
#
loop_
_entity.id
_entity.type
_entity.pdbx_description
1 polymer ?
#
loop_
_entity_poly.entity_id
_entity_poly.type
_entity_poly.pdbx_seq_one_letter_code
_entity_poly.pdbx_strand_id
1 'polypeptide(L)'
;MQKFGVDISKWQGDFDIQKAKNNGVEFAILKIGGGDSVCYKDSQFENNYTKCENADMPKGCYFFGQALTKQKAVEEANYWLSLMKNHKFEYPVFYDVEAKMLSLDKRTLTDIIKTVCEIIESNGYWVGIYSSASHFNSNVYDNELARYSHWVASWGTTKPVLLKGGATQMWQFGGETNKLRSNKINGQVVDQDYCFVDYPTLIKKNGLNGYKNITTPSKTIEELAIEVIDGKWGNGVARKEALTKEGYDYNAVQTLVNQILKAK
;
A
#
# COMPACT_ATOMS: atom_id res chain seq x y z
N MET A 1 8.37 3.64 14.22
CA MET A 1 8.91 2.32 13.78
C MET A 1 9.48 2.52 12.39
N GLN A 2 10.68 1.99 12.10
CA GLN A 2 11.28 2.09 10.76
C GLN A 2 11.36 0.69 10.18
N LYS A 3 10.86 0.50 8.96
CA LYS A 3 10.88 -0.76 8.23
C LYS A 3 11.80 -0.63 7.02
N PHE A 4 12.57 -1.68 6.72
CA PHE A 4 13.46 -1.75 5.58
C PHE A 4 12.81 -2.51 4.44
N GLY A 5 12.82 -1.93 3.24
CA GLY A 5 12.20 -2.49 2.04
C GLY A 5 13.03 -2.32 0.79
N VAL A 6 12.48 -2.84 -0.29
CA VAL A 6 13.00 -2.71 -1.66
C VAL A 6 11.89 -2.35 -2.61
N ASP A 7 12.21 -1.67 -3.70
CA ASP A 7 11.32 -1.59 -4.84
C ASP A 7 11.91 -2.30 -6.06
N ILE A 8 11.05 -3.04 -6.76
CA ILE A 8 11.46 -3.95 -7.84
C ILE A 8 10.51 -3.90 -9.03
N SER A 9 11.06 -4.20 -10.19
CA SER A 9 10.37 -4.23 -11.47
C SER A 9 10.94 -5.35 -12.37
N LYS A 10 10.58 -5.33 -13.64
CA LYS A 10 11.18 -6.20 -14.64
C LYS A 10 12.72 -6.12 -14.70
N TRP A 11 13.30 -5.00 -14.25
CA TRP A 11 14.75 -4.79 -14.31
C TRP A 11 15.53 -5.68 -13.35
N GLN A 12 14.93 -6.14 -12.26
CA GLN A 12 15.53 -7.09 -11.34
C GLN A 12 15.34 -8.55 -11.80
N GLY A 13 14.61 -8.79 -12.91
CA GLY A 13 14.36 -10.13 -13.45
C GLY A 13 13.69 -11.05 -12.43
N ASP A 14 14.26 -12.24 -12.26
CA ASP A 14 13.76 -13.26 -11.32
C ASP A 14 14.31 -13.02 -9.89
N PHE A 15 13.92 -11.92 -9.26
CA PHE A 15 14.37 -11.55 -7.92
C PHE A 15 13.84 -12.52 -6.85
N ASP A 16 14.73 -12.99 -5.97
CA ASP A 16 14.40 -13.94 -4.90
C ASP A 16 13.90 -13.20 -3.64
N ILE A 17 12.57 -13.05 -3.53
CA ILE A 17 11.89 -12.39 -2.41
C ILE A 17 12.13 -13.13 -1.08
N GLN A 18 12.10 -14.47 -1.07
CA GLN A 18 12.30 -15.24 0.15
C GLN A 18 13.71 -15.03 0.72
N LYS A 19 14.71 -15.03 -0.15
CA LYS A 19 16.10 -14.76 0.25
C LYS A 19 16.26 -13.30 0.71
N ALA A 20 15.58 -12.35 0.05
CA ALA A 20 15.59 -10.96 0.48
C ALA A 20 14.98 -10.79 1.88
N LYS A 21 13.86 -11.46 2.17
CA LYS A 21 13.25 -11.50 3.51
C LYS A 21 14.21 -12.06 4.55
N ASN A 22 14.88 -13.16 4.25
CA ASN A 22 15.88 -13.77 5.14
C ASN A 22 17.09 -12.82 5.39
N ASN A 23 17.35 -11.91 4.46
CA ASN A 23 18.38 -10.86 4.57
C ASN A 23 17.86 -9.55 5.19
N GLY A 24 16.68 -9.58 5.81
CA GLY A 24 16.13 -8.47 6.60
C GLY A 24 15.27 -7.48 5.82
N VAL A 25 14.86 -7.79 4.57
CA VAL A 25 13.85 -7.01 3.85
C VAL A 25 12.48 -7.31 4.47
N GLU A 26 11.74 -6.28 4.82
CA GLU A 26 10.46 -6.37 5.55
C GLU A 26 9.24 -6.02 4.68
N PHE A 27 9.44 -5.39 3.53
CA PHE A 27 8.39 -5.10 2.54
C PHE A 27 8.96 -4.92 1.13
N ALA A 28 8.09 -4.99 0.13
CA ALA A 28 8.44 -4.72 -1.25
C ALA A 28 7.41 -3.79 -1.92
N ILE A 29 7.88 -2.87 -2.77
CA ILE A 29 7.02 -2.08 -3.66
C ILE A 29 7.23 -2.56 -5.10
N LEU A 30 6.18 -3.06 -5.73
CA LEU A 30 6.26 -3.73 -7.01
C LEU A 30 5.84 -2.81 -8.15
N LYS A 31 6.65 -2.68 -9.21
CA LYS A 31 6.17 -2.03 -10.42
C LYS A 31 4.99 -2.81 -10.99
N ILE A 32 3.80 -2.21 -11.06
CA ILE A 32 2.65 -2.86 -11.64
C ILE A 32 2.54 -2.56 -13.14
N GLY A 33 2.98 -1.39 -13.55
CA GLY A 33 2.93 -0.96 -14.94
C GLY A 33 3.31 0.50 -15.12
N GLY A 34 2.91 1.09 -16.21
CA GLY A 34 3.14 2.51 -16.47
C GLY A 34 2.36 3.05 -17.65
N GLY A 35 2.32 4.38 -17.72
CA GLY A 35 1.84 5.11 -18.88
C GLY A 35 2.89 5.17 -19.98
N ASP A 36 2.42 5.32 -21.20
CA ASP A 36 3.20 5.69 -22.38
C ASP A 36 2.19 6.13 -23.44
N SER A 37 2.55 6.05 -24.74
CA SER A 37 1.57 6.15 -25.84
C SER A 37 0.39 5.19 -25.59
N VAL A 38 0.70 3.95 -25.17
CA VAL A 38 -0.27 2.97 -24.67
C VAL A 38 0.20 2.53 -23.27
N CYS A 39 -0.71 2.48 -22.28
CA CYS A 39 -0.41 1.97 -20.97
C CYS A 39 0.01 0.49 -21.02
N TYR A 40 0.94 0.10 -20.16
CA TYR A 40 1.50 -1.26 -20.16
C TYR A 40 1.55 -1.83 -18.74
N LYS A 41 1.52 -3.16 -18.65
CA LYS A 41 1.77 -3.92 -17.43
C LYS A 41 3.26 -4.29 -17.36
N ASP A 42 3.86 -4.19 -16.18
CA ASP A 42 5.23 -4.70 -15.97
C ASP A 42 5.25 -6.22 -16.12
N SER A 43 6.20 -6.73 -16.91
CA SER A 43 6.27 -8.16 -17.27
C SER A 43 6.58 -9.08 -16.09
N GLN A 44 7.15 -8.54 -15.00
CA GLN A 44 7.46 -9.31 -13.78
C GLN A 44 6.44 -9.09 -12.65
N PHE A 45 5.42 -8.24 -12.85
CA PHE A 45 4.52 -7.90 -11.76
C PHE A 45 3.86 -9.13 -11.13
N GLU A 46 3.23 -10.00 -11.92
CA GLU A 46 2.54 -11.19 -11.38
C GLU A 46 3.49 -12.17 -10.71
N ASN A 47 4.68 -12.37 -11.30
CA ASN A 47 5.71 -13.21 -10.71
C ASN A 47 6.20 -12.66 -9.36
N ASN A 48 6.51 -11.36 -9.31
CA ASN A 48 6.94 -10.70 -8.09
C ASN A 48 5.82 -10.69 -7.03
N TYR A 49 4.58 -10.44 -7.44
CA TYR A 49 3.42 -10.48 -6.54
C TYR A 49 3.24 -11.89 -5.93
N THR A 50 3.24 -12.93 -6.75
CA THR A 50 3.11 -14.32 -6.30
C THR A 50 4.25 -14.73 -5.34
N LYS A 51 5.48 -14.30 -5.61
CA LYS A 51 6.61 -14.53 -4.71
C LYS A 51 6.45 -13.81 -3.37
N CYS A 52 5.91 -12.59 -3.37
CA CYS A 52 5.58 -11.88 -2.13
C CYS A 52 4.51 -12.63 -1.33
N GLU A 53 3.44 -13.13 -1.98
CA GLU A 53 2.42 -13.95 -1.32
C GLU A 53 3.04 -15.21 -0.69
N ASN A 54 3.84 -15.97 -1.48
CA ASN A 54 4.46 -17.20 -0.99
C ASN A 54 5.44 -17.00 0.16
N ALA A 55 6.08 -15.83 0.22
CA ALA A 55 7.01 -15.46 1.27
C ALA A 55 6.36 -14.71 2.45
N ASP A 56 5.05 -14.49 2.46
CA ASP A 56 4.37 -13.59 3.38
C ASP A 56 5.11 -12.23 3.48
N MET A 57 5.52 -11.67 2.35
CA MET A 57 6.18 -10.38 2.25
C MET A 57 5.11 -9.29 2.06
N PRO A 58 4.92 -8.37 3.01
CA PRO A 58 4.04 -7.23 2.82
C PRO A 58 4.46 -6.41 1.60
N LYS A 59 3.49 -5.99 0.80
CA LYS A 59 3.75 -5.34 -0.48
C LYS A 59 2.83 -4.18 -0.77
N GLY A 60 3.33 -3.23 -1.55
CA GLY A 60 2.60 -2.21 -2.27
C GLY A 60 2.89 -2.30 -3.77
N CYS A 61 2.39 -1.35 -4.53
CA CYS A 61 2.79 -1.25 -5.93
C CYS A 61 3.00 0.20 -6.36
N TYR A 62 3.68 0.38 -7.51
CA TYR A 62 3.76 1.68 -8.14
C TYR A 62 3.46 1.61 -9.64
N PHE A 63 2.87 2.70 -10.14
CA PHE A 63 2.56 2.91 -11.55
C PHE A 63 3.37 4.08 -12.08
N PHE A 64 4.21 3.82 -13.08
CA PHE A 64 5.07 4.84 -13.71
C PHE A 64 4.23 5.80 -14.53
N GLY A 65 3.97 7.00 -14.00
CA GLY A 65 3.16 8.03 -14.63
C GLY A 65 3.84 8.66 -15.85
N GLN A 66 3.06 8.89 -16.90
CA GLN A 66 3.53 9.54 -18.13
C GLN A 66 2.50 10.53 -18.68
N ALA A 67 1.44 10.80 -17.94
CA ALA A 67 0.37 11.70 -18.38
C ALA A 67 0.85 13.15 -18.50
N LEU A 68 0.62 13.77 -19.65
CA LEU A 68 0.87 15.19 -19.90
C LEU A 68 -0.43 16.01 -19.98
N THR A 69 -1.60 15.36 -19.89
CA THR A 69 -2.90 15.98 -19.88
C THR A 69 -3.82 15.30 -18.86
N LYS A 70 -4.86 16.01 -18.40
CA LYS A 70 -5.87 15.40 -17.50
C LYS A 70 -6.60 14.20 -18.13
N GLN A 71 -6.86 14.24 -19.44
CA GLN A 71 -7.46 13.12 -20.14
C GLN A 71 -6.56 11.88 -20.04
N LYS A 72 -5.26 12.03 -20.27
CA LYS A 72 -4.29 10.93 -20.17
C LYS A 72 -4.14 10.45 -18.72
N ALA A 73 -4.23 11.33 -17.75
CA ALA A 73 -4.24 10.98 -16.32
C ALA A 73 -5.42 10.07 -15.96
N VAL A 74 -6.62 10.37 -16.49
CA VAL A 74 -7.80 9.51 -16.31
C VAL A 74 -7.60 8.14 -16.96
N GLU A 75 -7.02 8.08 -18.16
CA GLU A 75 -6.71 6.81 -18.85
C GLU A 75 -5.73 5.97 -18.05
N GLU A 76 -4.63 6.57 -17.54
CA GLU A 76 -3.65 5.90 -16.71
C GLU A 76 -4.27 5.39 -15.41
N ALA A 77 -5.07 6.20 -14.72
CA ALA A 77 -5.73 5.80 -13.48
C ALA A 77 -6.68 4.61 -13.70
N ASN A 78 -7.48 4.63 -14.75
CA ASN A 78 -8.40 3.53 -15.08
C ASN A 78 -7.65 2.25 -15.46
N TYR A 79 -6.58 2.37 -16.21
CA TYR A 79 -5.73 1.22 -16.54
C TYR A 79 -5.06 0.64 -15.30
N TRP A 80 -4.51 1.48 -14.43
CA TRP A 80 -3.93 1.08 -13.16
C TRP A 80 -4.95 0.34 -12.27
N LEU A 81 -6.16 0.87 -12.14
CA LEU A 81 -7.25 0.18 -11.43
C LEU A 81 -7.53 -1.21 -12.00
N SER A 82 -7.50 -1.36 -13.33
CA SER A 82 -7.71 -2.66 -13.99
C SER A 82 -6.63 -3.68 -13.63
N LEU A 83 -5.38 -3.23 -13.48
CA LEU A 83 -4.25 -4.08 -13.07
C LEU A 83 -4.32 -4.46 -11.58
N MET A 84 -4.81 -3.57 -10.73
CA MET A 84 -4.92 -3.81 -9.28
C MET A 84 -6.09 -4.72 -8.90
N LYS A 85 -7.04 -4.92 -9.82
CA LYS A 85 -8.22 -5.76 -9.59
C LYS A 85 -7.80 -7.17 -9.16
N ASN A 86 -8.40 -7.66 -8.05
CA ASN A 86 -8.12 -8.96 -7.43
C ASN A 86 -6.75 -9.09 -6.72
N HIS A 87 -5.99 -8.02 -6.61
CA HIS A 87 -4.78 -7.97 -5.80
C HIS A 87 -5.03 -7.26 -4.46
N LYS A 88 -4.20 -7.59 -3.45
CA LYS A 88 -4.21 -6.94 -2.13
C LYS A 88 -2.84 -6.38 -1.84
N PHE A 89 -2.81 -5.19 -1.26
CA PHE A 89 -1.55 -4.51 -0.94
C PHE A 89 -1.57 -4.03 0.51
N GLU A 90 -0.60 -4.44 1.31
CA GLU A 90 -0.41 -3.99 2.70
C GLU A 90 0.22 -2.61 2.79
N TYR A 91 0.85 -2.16 1.73
CA TYR A 91 1.44 -0.83 1.58
C TYR A 91 0.63 -0.01 0.58
N PRO A 92 0.80 1.34 0.57
CA PRO A 92 0.13 2.19 -0.40
C PRO A 92 0.42 1.79 -1.84
N VAL A 93 -0.46 2.24 -2.73
CA VAL A 93 -0.21 2.21 -4.17
C VAL A 93 0.28 3.60 -4.59
N PHE A 94 1.42 3.67 -5.29
CA PHE A 94 2.10 4.95 -5.56
C PHE A 94 2.02 5.34 -7.03
N TYR A 95 1.62 6.58 -7.30
CA TYR A 95 1.80 7.19 -8.60
C TYR A 95 3.21 7.76 -8.69
N ASP A 96 4.01 7.21 -9.59
CA ASP A 96 5.42 7.56 -9.77
C ASP A 96 5.55 8.72 -10.76
N VAL A 97 5.94 9.88 -10.23
CA VAL A 97 5.98 11.17 -10.92
C VAL A 97 7.42 11.58 -11.20
N GLU A 98 7.85 11.30 -12.41
CA GLU A 98 9.22 11.63 -12.87
C GLU A 98 9.31 11.80 -14.40
N ALA A 99 10.51 11.82 -14.93
CA ALA A 99 10.80 11.86 -16.36
C ALA A 99 10.05 12.98 -17.10
N LYS A 100 9.31 12.65 -18.17
CA LYS A 100 8.66 13.66 -19.02
C LYS A 100 7.57 14.46 -18.32
N MET A 101 6.95 13.94 -17.25
CA MET A 101 5.96 14.70 -16.49
C MET A 101 6.55 15.98 -15.88
N LEU A 102 7.84 15.98 -15.56
CA LEU A 102 8.53 17.12 -14.97
C LEU A 102 8.75 18.28 -15.94
N SER A 103 8.46 18.10 -17.24
CA SER A 103 8.45 19.19 -18.24
C SER A 103 7.21 20.07 -18.15
N LEU A 104 6.19 19.64 -17.43
CA LEU A 104 4.95 20.40 -17.24
C LEU A 104 5.17 21.56 -16.26
N ASP A 105 4.38 22.61 -16.46
CA ASP A 105 4.31 23.66 -15.47
C ASP A 105 3.71 23.12 -14.14
N LYS A 106 4.04 23.81 -13.07
CA LYS A 106 3.72 23.40 -11.71
C LYS A 106 2.23 23.19 -11.47
N ARG A 107 1.35 24.04 -12.03
CA ARG A 107 -0.10 23.92 -11.85
C ARG A 107 -0.65 22.69 -12.56
N THR A 108 -0.29 22.54 -13.82
CA THR A 108 -0.70 21.41 -14.66
C THR A 108 -0.24 20.08 -14.06
N LEU A 109 1.03 19.99 -13.62
CA LEU A 109 1.55 18.76 -12.99
C LEU A 109 0.79 18.42 -11.71
N THR A 110 0.55 19.41 -10.83
CA THR A 110 -0.19 19.20 -9.59
C THR A 110 -1.61 18.72 -9.86
N ASP A 111 -2.30 19.32 -10.84
CA ASP A 111 -3.67 18.95 -11.20
C ASP A 111 -3.76 17.54 -11.79
N ILE A 112 -2.77 17.13 -12.58
CA ILE A 112 -2.67 15.76 -13.12
C ILE A 112 -2.51 14.75 -11.98
N ILE A 113 -1.58 15.00 -11.06
CA ILE A 113 -1.35 14.13 -9.90
C ILE A 113 -2.64 14.00 -9.07
N LYS A 114 -3.29 15.12 -8.76
CA LYS A 114 -4.57 15.12 -8.03
C LYS A 114 -5.63 14.30 -8.75
N THR A 115 -5.76 14.47 -10.07
CA THR A 115 -6.73 13.70 -10.87
C THR A 115 -6.53 12.20 -10.74
N VAL A 116 -5.29 11.72 -10.85
CA VAL A 116 -4.98 10.29 -10.68
C VAL A 116 -5.27 9.85 -9.25
N CYS A 117 -4.74 10.57 -8.26
CA CYS A 117 -4.89 10.20 -6.85
C CYS A 117 -6.36 10.17 -6.41
N GLU A 118 -7.18 11.13 -6.83
CA GLU A 118 -8.61 11.19 -6.51
C GLU A 118 -9.37 9.99 -7.11
N ILE A 119 -9.06 9.57 -8.33
CA ILE A 119 -9.65 8.39 -8.96
C ILE A 119 -9.26 7.13 -8.20
N ILE A 120 -7.99 6.95 -7.88
CA ILE A 120 -7.49 5.75 -7.19
C ILE A 120 -8.08 5.68 -5.77
N GLU A 121 -8.08 6.80 -5.04
CA GLU A 121 -8.63 6.88 -3.68
C GLU A 121 -10.13 6.59 -3.65
N SER A 122 -10.92 7.16 -4.58
CA SER A 122 -12.37 6.93 -4.67
C SER A 122 -12.74 5.48 -4.98
N ASN A 123 -11.78 4.67 -5.47
CA ASN A 123 -11.92 3.24 -5.69
C ASN A 123 -11.38 2.38 -4.53
N GLY A 124 -11.17 2.97 -3.36
CA GLY A 124 -10.85 2.25 -2.13
C GLY A 124 -9.37 1.88 -1.97
N TYR A 125 -8.47 2.61 -2.61
CA TYR A 125 -7.03 2.41 -2.44
C TYR A 125 -6.40 3.52 -1.61
N TRP A 126 -5.46 3.16 -0.74
CA TRP A 126 -4.58 4.11 -0.07
C TRP A 126 -3.50 4.54 -1.06
N VAL A 127 -3.70 5.69 -1.68
CA VAL A 127 -2.80 6.20 -2.71
C VAL A 127 -1.69 7.08 -2.12
N GLY A 128 -0.52 7.00 -2.71
CA GLY A 128 0.62 7.86 -2.46
C GLY A 128 1.26 8.36 -3.76
N ILE A 129 2.26 9.20 -3.59
CA ILE A 129 3.01 9.83 -4.69
C ILE A 129 4.48 9.52 -4.46
N TYR A 130 5.15 9.00 -5.49
CA TYR A 130 6.61 8.91 -5.52
C TYR A 130 7.19 10.02 -6.39
N SER A 131 8.20 10.67 -5.90
CA SER A 131 9.07 11.56 -6.66
C SER A 131 10.33 11.87 -5.85
N SER A 132 11.30 12.60 -6.46
CA SER A 132 12.46 13.08 -5.71
C SER A 132 12.09 14.22 -4.74
N ALA A 133 12.89 14.39 -3.69
CA ALA A 133 12.75 15.50 -2.75
C ALA A 133 12.80 16.88 -3.44
N SER A 134 13.65 17.02 -4.46
CA SER A 134 13.75 18.26 -5.24
C SER A 134 12.47 18.56 -6.01
N HIS A 135 11.82 17.54 -6.58
CA HIS A 135 10.60 17.71 -7.36
C HIS A 135 9.41 18.08 -6.45
N PHE A 136 9.25 17.45 -5.31
CA PHE A 136 8.24 17.85 -4.32
C PHE A 136 8.43 19.31 -3.89
N ASN A 137 9.65 19.75 -3.68
CA ASN A 137 9.93 21.13 -3.27
C ASN A 137 9.77 22.18 -4.38
N SER A 138 9.91 21.80 -5.65
CA SER A 138 10.02 22.76 -6.76
C SER A 138 8.92 22.62 -7.82
N ASN A 139 8.56 21.40 -8.22
CA ASN A 139 7.76 21.14 -9.41
C ASN A 139 6.26 21.00 -9.15
N VAL A 140 5.85 20.89 -7.88
CA VAL A 140 4.43 20.73 -7.49
C VAL A 140 4.04 21.69 -6.38
N TYR A 141 2.75 21.97 -6.24
CA TYR A 141 2.17 22.59 -5.05
C TYR A 141 1.97 21.52 -3.97
N ASP A 142 3.05 21.17 -3.27
CA ASP A 142 3.10 20.07 -2.33
C ASP A 142 2.08 20.19 -1.18
N ASN A 143 1.77 21.40 -0.75
CA ASN A 143 0.72 21.66 0.23
C ASN A 143 -0.68 21.19 -0.22
N GLU A 144 -0.95 21.15 -1.53
CA GLU A 144 -2.21 20.60 -2.05
C GLU A 144 -2.20 19.06 -2.13
N LEU A 145 -1.02 18.46 -2.09
CA LEU A 145 -0.80 17.01 -2.16
C LEU A 145 -0.54 16.37 -0.79
N ALA A 146 -0.41 17.18 0.27
CA ALA A 146 0.03 16.76 1.61
C ALA A 146 -0.87 15.69 2.28
N ARG A 147 -2.10 15.51 1.81
CA ARG A 147 -3.01 14.46 2.28
C ARG A 147 -2.63 13.06 1.80
N TYR A 148 -1.88 12.95 0.70
CA TYR A 148 -1.43 11.68 0.15
C TYR A 148 -0.12 11.24 0.79
N SER A 149 0.15 9.94 0.79
CA SER A 149 1.44 9.44 1.26
C SER A 149 2.56 9.84 0.31
N HIS A 150 3.70 10.29 0.86
CA HIS A 150 4.86 10.66 0.07
C HIS A 150 5.97 9.61 0.21
N TRP A 151 6.32 9.01 -0.91
CA TRP A 151 7.51 8.18 -1.08
C TRP A 151 8.57 9.02 -1.78
N VAL A 152 9.60 9.39 -1.04
CA VAL A 152 10.53 10.44 -1.45
C VAL A 152 11.89 9.85 -1.78
N ALA A 153 12.33 10.01 -3.02
CA ALA A 153 13.69 9.65 -3.43
C ALA A 153 14.68 10.76 -3.05
N SER A 154 15.72 10.34 -2.33
CA SER A 154 16.88 11.18 -2.01
C SER A 154 18.05 10.27 -1.61
N TRP A 155 18.96 10.02 -2.53
CA TRP A 155 20.06 9.08 -2.33
C TRP A 155 21.18 9.71 -1.51
N GLY A 156 20.97 9.77 -0.21
CA GLY A 156 21.83 10.38 0.78
C GLY A 156 21.93 9.56 2.06
N THR A 157 22.42 10.20 3.12
CA THR A 157 22.58 9.58 4.44
C THR A 157 21.53 10.04 5.44
N THR A 158 20.69 11.00 5.06
CA THR A 158 19.69 11.61 5.94
C THR A 158 18.33 11.61 5.27
N LYS A 159 17.31 11.22 6.01
CA LYS A 159 15.92 11.27 5.54
C LYS A 159 15.57 12.69 5.09
N PRO A 160 15.05 12.86 3.85
CA PRO A 160 14.73 14.19 3.34
C PRO A 160 13.56 14.82 4.10
N VAL A 161 13.61 16.14 4.23
CA VAL A 161 12.52 16.96 4.75
C VAL A 161 11.89 17.71 3.59
N LEU A 162 10.59 17.62 3.44
CA LEU A 162 9.84 18.38 2.46
C LEU A 162 9.47 19.76 3.04
N LEU A 163 9.60 20.81 2.22
CA LEU A 163 9.56 22.19 2.71
C LEU A 163 8.16 22.83 2.66
N LYS A 164 7.20 22.18 1.97
CA LYS A 164 5.93 22.82 1.57
C LYS A 164 4.66 22.04 1.94
N GLY A 165 4.73 21.15 2.91
CA GLY A 165 3.53 20.56 3.49
C GLY A 165 3.45 19.04 3.50
N GLY A 166 4.09 18.34 2.55
CA GLY A 166 4.17 16.88 2.57
C GLY A 166 5.12 16.39 3.67
N ALA A 167 4.95 15.14 4.06
CA ALA A 167 5.85 14.46 5.00
C ALA A 167 6.47 13.24 4.33
N THR A 168 7.75 12.99 4.55
CA THR A 168 8.42 11.78 4.08
C THR A 168 7.97 10.57 4.90
N GLN A 169 6.95 9.86 4.43
CA GLN A 169 6.47 8.61 5.05
C GLN A 169 7.28 7.40 4.58
N MET A 170 7.74 7.41 3.32
CA MET A 170 8.70 6.44 2.78
C MET A 170 9.87 7.18 2.14
N TRP A 171 11.04 6.60 2.22
CA TRP A 171 12.27 7.19 1.70
C TRP A 171 13.06 6.16 0.89
N GLN A 172 13.16 6.38 -0.42
CA GLN A 172 14.10 5.64 -1.26
C GLN A 172 15.47 6.30 -1.10
N PHE A 173 16.39 5.60 -0.44
CA PHE A 173 17.69 6.15 -0.06
C PHE A 173 18.87 5.66 -0.90
N GLY A 174 18.64 4.73 -1.81
CA GLY A 174 19.69 4.22 -2.68
C GLY A 174 19.17 3.22 -3.70
N GLY A 175 19.95 2.99 -4.71
CA GLY A 175 19.75 2.08 -5.82
C GLY A 175 21.11 1.72 -6.43
N GLU A 176 21.41 2.17 -7.63
CA GLU A 176 22.76 2.00 -8.25
C GLU A 176 23.88 2.48 -7.34
N THR A 177 23.64 3.56 -6.60
CA THR A 177 24.51 4.04 -5.53
C THR A 177 23.78 4.01 -4.20
N ASN A 178 24.47 3.64 -3.13
CA ASN A 178 23.90 3.62 -1.80
C ASN A 178 24.98 4.03 -0.78
N LYS A 179 24.68 5.05 0.01
CA LYS A 179 25.60 5.61 1.02
C LYS A 179 25.37 5.07 2.43
N LEU A 180 24.27 4.35 2.64
CA LEU A 180 23.88 3.82 3.95
C LEU A 180 24.09 2.31 4.08
N ARG A 181 23.96 1.58 2.97
CA ARG A 181 24.02 0.12 2.94
C ARG A 181 24.71 -0.35 1.64
N SER A 182 24.93 -1.66 1.50
CA SER A 182 25.25 -2.24 0.20
C SER A 182 24.12 -1.93 -0.79
N ASN A 183 24.46 -1.53 -2.00
CA ASN A 183 23.47 -1.35 -3.08
C ASN A 183 22.94 -2.69 -3.63
N LYS A 184 23.39 -3.82 -3.09
CA LYS A 184 23.00 -5.16 -3.53
C LYS A 184 22.24 -5.89 -2.44
N ILE A 185 21.12 -6.47 -2.82
CA ILE A 185 20.39 -7.49 -2.08
C ILE A 185 20.45 -8.77 -2.92
N ASN A 186 20.76 -9.90 -2.30
CA ASN A 186 20.94 -11.19 -3.00
C ASN A 186 21.99 -11.18 -4.13
N GLY A 187 22.91 -10.21 -4.14
CA GLY A 187 23.91 -10.02 -5.18
C GLY A 187 23.45 -9.15 -6.37
N GLN A 188 22.19 -8.75 -6.41
CA GLN A 188 21.61 -7.85 -7.43
C GLN A 188 21.51 -6.42 -6.91
N VAL A 189 21.76 -5.45 -7.78
CA VAL A 189 21.48 -4.04 -7.51
C VAL A 189 19.97 -3.85 -7.46
N VAL A 190 19.49 -3.21 -6.38
CA VAL A 190 18.06 -2.97 -6.15
C VAL A 190 17.87 -1.67 -5.39
N ASP A 191 16.80 -0.96 -5.70
CA ASP A 191 16.40 0.24 -4.99
C ASP A 191 15.94 -0.12 -3.58
N GLN A 192 16.32 0.71 -2.61
CA GLN A 192 16.17 0.41 -1.19
C GLN A 192 15.46 1.53 -0.45
N ASP A 193 14.57 1.12 0.44
CA ASP A 193 13.60 1.99 1.08
C ASP A 193 13.58 1.86 2.60
N TYR A 194 13.25 2.98 3.25
CA TYR A 194 12.74 2.97 4.62
C TYR A 194 11.29 3.47 4.65
N CYS A 195 10.45 2.76 5.38
CA CYS A 195 9.09 3.19 5.69
C CYS A 195 8.97 3.53 7.17
N PHE A 196 8.29 4.64 7.50
CA PHE A 196 8.16 5.18 8.87
C PHE A 196 6.72 5.09 9.41
N VAL A 197 5.80 4.51 8.64
CA VAL A 197 4.37 4.38 8.95
C VAL A 197 3.98 2.90 8.96
N ASP A 198 3.13 2.50 9.90
CA ASP A 198 2.57 1.15 9.93
C ASP A 198 1.39 1.02 8.98
N TYR A 199 1.67 1.04 7.69
CA TYR A 199 0.66 0.90 6.64
C TYR A 199 -0.11 -0.42 6.70
N PRO A 200 0.52 -1.59 6.94
CA PRO A 200 -0.21 -2.85 7.01
C PRO A 200 -1.37 -2.84 8.01
N THR A 201 -1.16 -2.27 9.19
CA THR A 201 -2.22 -2.12 10.20
C THR A 201 -3.29 -1.12 9.75
N LEU A 202 -2.88 0.05 9.25
CA LEU A 202 -3.81 1.11 8.84
C LEU A 202 -4.67 0.69 7.65
N ILE A 203 -4.08 0.10 6.62
CA ILE A 203 -4.77 -0.31 5.39
C ILE A 203 -5.79 -1.42 5.69
N LYS A 204 -5.39 -2.45 6.45
CA LYS A 204 -6.29 -3.54 6.84
C LYS A 204 -7.43 -3.05 7.74
N LYS A 205 -7.13 -2.19 8.71
CA LYS A 205 -8.14 -1.60 9.60
C LYS A 205 -9.20 -0.79 8.85
N ASN A 206 -8.80 -0.06 7.81
CA ASN A 206 -9.70 0.78 7.02
C ASN A 206 -10.31 0.04 5.82
N GLY A 207 -10.00 -1.24 5.60
CA GLY A 207 -10.55 -2.05 4.50
C GLY A 207 -10.17 -1.53 3.12
N LEU A 208 -8.96 -0.98 2.97
CA LEU A 208 -8.46 -0.44 1.71
C LEU A 208 -7.59 -1.46 0.97
N ASN A 209 -7.19 -1.13 -0.27
CA ASN A 209 -6.26 -1.91 -1.08
C ASN A 209 -6.68 -3.38 -1.28
N GLY A 210 -7.99 -3.63 -1.48
CA GLY A 210 -8.54 -4.97 -1.67
C GLY A 210 -8.82 -5.73 -0.36
N TYR A 211 -8.53 -5.15 0.80
CA TYR A 211 -8.96 -5.70 2.09
C TYR A 211 -10.42 -5.33 2.37
N LYS A 212 -11.12 -6.21 3.06
CA LYS A 212 -12.44 -5.88 3.63
C LYS A 212 -12.21 -5.10 4.92
N ASN A 213 -13.07 -4.15 5.21
CA ASN A 213 -13.08 -3.52 6.53
C ASN A 213 -13.12 -4.62 7.59
N ILE A 214 -12.08 -4.68 8.40
CA ILE A 214 -12.19 -5.38 9.68
C ILE A 214 -13.01 -4.40 10.53
N THR A 215 -14.34 -4.54 10.49
CA THR A 215 -15.16 -3.93 11.52
C THR A 215 -14.60 -4.48 12.82
N THR A 216 -13.90 -3.65 13.59
CA THR A 216 -13.57 -3.99 14.97
C THR A 216 -14.93 -4.33 15.60
N PRO A 217 -15.13 -5.53 16.15
CA PRO A 217 -16.41 -5.90 16.70
C PRO A 217 -16.88 -4.79 17.66
N SER A 218 -18.00 -4.17 17.38
CA SER A 218 -18.49 -3.03 18.17
C SER A 218 -18.98 -3.45 19.56
N LYS A 219 -19.11 -4.76 19.79
CA LYS A 219 -19.63 -5.35 21.02
C LYS A 219 -18.57 -6.22 21.71
N THR A 220 -18.56 -6.16 23.01
CA THR A 220 -17.73 -7.04 23.83
C THR A 220 -18.24 -8.48 23.82
N ILE A 221 -17.41 -9.44 24.22
CA ILE A 221 -17.83 -10.86 24.33
C ILE A 221 -18.98 -11.00 25.33
N GLU A 222 -19.00 -10.20 26.40
CA GLU A 222 -20.07 -10.16 27.42
C GLU A 222 -21.39 -9.68 26.82
N GLU A 223 -21.39 -8.59 26.07
CA GLU A 223 -22.57 -8.07 25.38
C GLU A 223 -23.13 -9.07 24.38
N LEU A 224 -22.26 -9.71 23.60
CA LEU A 224 -22.65 -10.75 22.65
C LEU A 224 -23.19 -12.01 23.34
N ALA A 225 -22.61 -12.43 24.46
CA ALA A 225 -23.12 -13.57 25.22
C ALA A 225 -24.52 -13.32 25.73
N ILE A 226 -24.82 -12.11 26.22
CA ILE A 226 -26.16 -11.69 26.61
C ILE A 226 -27.12 -11.74 25.41
N GLU A 227 -26.75 -11.15 24.29
CA GLU A 227 -27.58 -11.14 23.08
C GLU A 227 -27.82 -12.55 22.50
N VAL A 228 -26.86 -13.45 22.63
CA VAL A 228 -27.01 -14.87 22.25
C VAL A 228 -28.05 -15.56 23.18
N ILE A 229 -28.00 -15.31 24.47
CA ILE A 229 -28.96 -15.83 25.44
C ILE A 229 -30.36 -15.27 25.16
N ASP A 230 -30.46 -14.01 24.77
CA ASP A 230 -31.70 -13.36 24.34
C ASP A 230 -32.21 -13.82 22.96
N GLY A 231 -31.50 -14.73 22.28
CA GLY A 231 -31.93 -15.30 21.01
C GLY A 231 -31.69 -14.46 19.77
N LYS A 232 -30.97 -13.30 19.89
CA LYS A 232 -30.77 -12.37 18.77
C LYS A 232 -29.87 -12.90 17.65
N TRP A 233 -29.09 -13.95 17.93
CA TRP A 233 -28.08 -14.49 17.00
C TRP A 233 -28.44 -15.84 16.39
N GLY A 234 -29.70 -16.30 16.56
CA GLY A 234 -30.14 -17.61 16.10
C GLY A 234 -29.51 -18.77 16.89
N ASN A 235 -29.50 -19.99 16.31
CA ASN A 235 -29.04 -21.21 16.99
C ASN A 235 -28.08 -22.03 16.12
N GLY A 236 -27.19 -22.79 16.75
CA GLY A 236 -26.33 -23.79 16.10
C GLY A 236 -25.43 -23.17 15.00
N VAL A 237 -25.47 -23.74 13.81
CA VAL A 237 -24.66 -23.34 12.67
C VAL A 237 -24.96 -21.89 12.23
N ALA A 238 -26.24 -21.51 12.20
CA ALA A 238 -26.65 -20.16 11.82
C ALA A 238 -26.07 -19.09 12.75
N ARG A 239 -26.01 -19.35 14.06
CA ARG A 239 -25.33 -18.46 15.03
C ARG A 239 -23.84 -18.32 14.73
N LYS A 240 -23.19 -19.46 14.48
CA LYS A 240 -21.76 -19.47 14.18
C LYS A 240 -21.46 -18.63 12.94
N GLU A 241 -22.23 -18.83 11.88
CA GLU A 241 -22.09 -18.07 10.63
C GLU A 241 -22.35 -16.59 10.83
N ALA A 242 -23.41 -16.22 11.55
CA ALA A 242 -23.76 -14.82 11.81
C ALA A 242 -22.67 -14.09 12.61
N LEU A 243 -22.22 -14.66 13.72
CA LEU A 243 -21.13 -14.07 14.54
C LEU A 243 -19.83 -13.96 13.76
N THR A 244 -19.44 -15.02 13.03
CA THR A 244 -18.21 -15.02 12.24
C THR A 244 -18.28 -14.02 11.08
N LYS A 245 -19.43 -13.86 10.43
CA LYS A 245 -19.65 -12.88 9.37
C LYS A 245 -19.46 -11.44 9.85
N GLU A 246 -19.88 -11.15 11.07
CA GLU A 246 -19.72 -9.84 11.74
C GLU A 246 -18.31 -9.67 12.37
N GLY A 247 -17.40 -10.64 12.21
CA GLY A 247 -16.02 -10.58 12.69
C GLY A 247 -15.81 -10.95 14.15
N TYR A 248 -16.82 -11.56 14.81
CA TYR A 248 -16.73 -11.98 16.20
C TYR A 248 -16.15 -13.39 16.35
N ASP A 249 -15.42 -13.62 17.44
CA ASP A 249 -14.96 -14.97 17.83
C ASP A 249 -16.12 -15.79 18.41
N TYR A 250 -16.73 -16.60 17.56
CA TYR A 250 -17.82 -17.50 17.98
C TYR A 250 -17.45 -18.38 19.18
N ASN A 251 -16.23 -18.93 19.22
CA ASN A 251 -15.84 -19.86 20.29
C ASN A 251 -15.73 -19.14 21.63
N ALA A 252 -15.17 -17.93 21.66
CA ALA A 252 -15.09 -17.11 22.86
C ALA A 252 -16.49 -16.73 23.37
N VAL A 253 -17.36 -16.24 22.47
CA VAL A 253 -18.76 -15.92 22.81
C VAL A 253 -19.52 -17.15 23.34
N GLN A 254 -19.46 -18.30 22.66
CA GLN A 254 -20.18 -19.51 23.05
C GLN A 254 -19.65 -20.07 24.37
N THR A 255 -18.35 -19.96 24.64
CA THR A 255 -17.76 -20.35 25.92
C THR A 255 -18.37 -19.55 27.06
N LEU A 256 -18.46 -18.23 26.93
CA LEU A 256 -19.04 -17.35 27.94
C LEU A 256 -20.56 -17.61 28.12
N VAL A 257 -21.30 -17.80 27.02
CA VAL A 257 -22.72 -18.22 27.07
C VAL A 257 -22.91 -19.48 27.92
N ASN A 258 -22.08 -20.50 27.67
CA ASN A 258 -22.15 -21.75 28.41
C ASN A 258 -21.79 -21.57 29.90
N GLN A 259 -20.87 -20.68 30.23
CA GLN A 259 -20.55 -20.35 31.64
C GLN A 259 -21.70 -19.64 32.33
N ILE A 260 -22.31 -18.64 31.70
CA ILE A 260 -23.45 -17.89 32.25
C ILE A 260 -24.65 -18.82 32.50
N LEU A 261 -24.96 -19.72 31.55
CA LEU A 261 -26.06 -20.64 31.66
C LEU A 261 -25.85 -21.75 32.73
N LYS A 262 -24.59 -22.10 33.02
CA LYS A 262 -24.26 -23.06 34.10
C LYS A 262 -24.28 -22.43 35.49
N ALA A 263 -24.15 -21.12 35.60
CA ALA A 263 -24.15 -20.40 36.86
C ALA A 263 -25.55 -19.96 37.32
N LYS A 264 -26.57 -20.18 36.48
CA LYS A 264 -28.01 -20.03 36.81
C LYS A 264 -28.61 -21.35 37.23
#